data_ba301264137d5da6de9194c37cc4f816
#
_entry.id   ba301264137d5da6de9194c37cc4f816
#
_cell.length_a   1.000
_cell.length_b   1.000
_cell.length_c   1.000
_cell.angle_alpha   90.00
_cell.angle_beta   90.00
_cell.angle_gamma   90.00
#
_symmetry.space_group_name_H-M   'P 1'
#
loop_
_entity.id
_entity.type
_entity.pdbx_description
1 polymer ?
#
loop_
_entity_poly.entity_id
_entity_poly.type
_entity_poly.pdbx_seq_one_letter_code
_entity_poly.pdbx_strand_id
1 'polypeptide(L)'
;MALQKGWFAVRDSVQNRPRMDDASRLRFLRNQVLKAKQAYYFGDQPIMTDVEYDALEEELRALDPEDEILNSVGAPVSPEGILTKAKHRIPMGSQAKVNTHEEFAEWYDKRGGGAVHASLKGDGASAAAYYVGGKLEQVISRGDGSVGEDITANAIKFKGLPPRVEREDGSPFSGAVRLEVILTLDDWGKVDPQRSKNPRNLGNGIMGRKNGKDSHLLSVFAFDVHDDERTFETETDKSKHLEQLGFQLMPYAHCENLQACFDYYDEVVRTRAELPFWIDGAVMKLDDLAVQASHGVTSGRPKGQTAWKFASEGAQTVLLSYAISGGHTGVLVPTAQFEPVEIGGTTVQNALLNNWEEIERLDVAVGDTIYVIKANDIIPKVIEVRDRPPTRECIPEPTECPFCGGDVGRRTNT
;
A
#
# COMPACT_ATOMS: atom_id res chain seq x y z
N MET A 1 9.88 25.53 41.56
CA MET A 1 9.57 26.86 40.96
C MET A 1 10.49 27.11 39.75
N ALA A 2 10.42 26.28 38.70
CA ALA A 2 11.23 26.42 37.46
C ALA A 2 10.64 25.60 36.28
N LEU A 3 9.32 25.67 36.05
CA LEU A 3 8.66 24.98 34.93
C LEU A 3 7.60 25.86 34.19
N GLN A 4 7.69 27.19 34.31
CA GLN A 4 6.70 28.10 33.73
C GLN A 4 7.25 29.10 32.70
N LYS A 5 8.48 28.95 32.21
CA LYS A 5 9.08 29.92 31.25
C LYS A 5 9.20 29.43 29.79
N GLY A 6 8.71 28.21 29.46
CA GLY A 6 8.83 27.66 28.08
C GLY A 6 7.63 27.90 27.14
N TRP A 7 6.48 28.36 27.66
CA TRP A 7 5.23 28.40 26.90
C TRP A 7 4.88 29.74 26.28
N PHE A 8 5.55 30.83 26.69
CA PHE A 8 5.24 32.19 26.16
C PHE A 8 5.95 32.55 24.86
N ALA A 9 7.00 31.81 24.47
CA ALA A 9 7.75 32.12 23.23
C ALA A 9 7.09 31.58 21.94
N VAL A 10 6.03 30.75 22.04
CA VAL A 10 5.33 30.19 20.86
C VAL A 10 4.17 31.08 20.39
N ARG A 11 3.65 31.98 21.25
CA ARG A 11 2.49 32.82 20.92
C ARG A 11 2.76 33.85 19.81
N ASP A 12 3.98 34.40 19.70
CA ASP A 12 4.29 35.46 18.74
C ASP A 12 4.70 34.96 17.36
N SER A 13 4.94 33.65 17.19
CA SER A 13 5.39 33.09 15.91
C SER A 13 4.26 32.64 14.99
N VAL A 14 3.01 32.51 15.51
CA VAL A 14 1.88 31.98 14.74
C VAL A 14 1.07 33.08 14.06
N GLN A 15 1.08 34.31 14.60
CA GLN A 15 0.26 35.44 14.11
C GLN A 15 0.81 36.13 12.86
N ASN A 16 2.01 35.82 12.36
CA ASN A 16 2.62 36.57 11.27
C ASN A 16 3.38 35.68 10.25
N ARG A 17 2.84 34.51 9.90
CA ARG A 17 3.38 33.78 8.74
C ARG A 17 2.64 34.23 7.49
N PRO A 18 3.32 34.78 6.47
CA PRO A 18 2.70 35.10 5.19
C PRO A 18 2.06 33.83 4.63
N ARG A 19 0.84 33.97 4.07
CA ARG A 19 0.23 32.88 3.28
C ARG A 19 1.27 32.44 2.24
N MET A 20 1.61 31.16 2.26
CA MET A 20 2.47 30.60 1.21
C MET A 20 1.78 30.85 -0.13
N ASP A 21 2.50 31.40 -1.09
CA ASP A 21 2.02 31.44 -2.47
C ASP A 21 1.86 30.01 -3.02
N ASP A 22 1.07 29.86 -4.06
CA ASP A 22 0.76 28.57 -4.63
C ASP A 22 2.02 27.79 -5.07
N ALA A 23 3.05 28.49 -5.56
CA ALA A 23 4.31 27.88 -5.94
C ALA A 23 5.10 27.34 -4.73
N SER A 24 5.05 28.04 -3.61
CA SER A 24 5.65 27.58 -2.34
C SER A 24 4.85 26.46 -1.71
N ARG A 25 3.51 26.50 -1.83
CA ARG A 25 2.62 25.43 -1.36
C ARG A 25 2.82 24.17 -2.17
N LEU A 26 2.90 24.26 -3.49
CA LEU A 26 3.17 23.15 -4.38
C LEU A 26 4.51 22.47 -4.05
N ARG A 27 5.57 23.24 -3.85
CA ARG A 27 6.89 22.70 -3.43
C ARG A 27 6.83 22.00 -2.08
N PHE A 28 6.07 22.55 -1.14
CA PHE A 28 5.88 21.93 0.18
C PHE A 28 5.16 20.60 0.05
N LEU A 29 4.03 20.55 -0.67
CA LEU A 29 3.23 19.33 -0.88
C LEU A 29 4.04 18.24 -1.57
N ARG A 30 4.74 18.57 -2.66
CA ARG A 30 5.67 17.65 -3.34
C ARG A 30 6.68 17.04 -2.37
N ASN A 31 7.29 17.86 -1.53
CA ASN A 31 8.28 17.39 -0.57
C ASN A 31 7.68 16.49 0.52
N GLN A 32 6.46 16.80 1.01
CA GLN A 32 5.79 15.97 2.02
C GLN A 32 5.34 14.63 1.44
N VAL A 33 4.69 14.63 0.28
CA VAL A 33 4.27 13.41 -0.43
C VAL A 33 5.48 12.54 -0.74
N LEU A 34 6.58 13.13 -1.23
CA LEU A 34 7.81 12.41 -1.51
C LEU A 34 8.42 11.78 -0.26
N LYS A 35 8.52 12.53 0.84
CA LYS A 35 9.04 12.02 2.12
C LYS A 35 8.16 10.90 2.68
N ALA A 36 6.84 11.03 2.57
CA ALA A 36 5.91 9.99 3.02
C ALA A 36 6.05 8.72 2.19
N LYS A 37 6.12 8.85 0.86
CA LYS A 37 6.42 7.71 -0.03
C LYS A 37 7.75 7.06 0.35
N GLN A 38 8.81 7.84 0.55
CA GLN A 38 10.12 7.31 0.95
C GLN A 38 10.08 6.58 2.29
N ALA A 39 9.43 7.15 3.30
CA ALA A 39 9.29 6.52 4.62
C ALA A 39 8.45 5.24 4.56
N TYR A 40 7.38 5.22 3.78
CA TYR A 40 6.52 4.05 3.58
C TYR A 40 7.24 2.90 2.84
N TYR A 41 8.00 3.23 1.79
CA TYR A 41 8.64 2.20 0.96
C TYR A 41 10.04 1.81 1.45
N PHE A 42 10.76 2.70 2.15
CA PHE A 42 12.16 2.48 2.52
C PHE A 42 12.47 2.72 4.01
N GLY A 43 11.52 3.29 4.78
CA GLY A 43 11.70 3.57 6.20
C GLY A 43 11.28 2.41 7.11
N ASP A 44 11.74 2.46 8.36
CA ASP A 44 11.33 1.49 9.39
C ASP A 44 9.90 1.73 9.88
N GLN A 45 9.37 2.94 9.71
CA GLN A 45 8.00 3.34 10.05
C GLN A 45 7.50 4.45 9.12
N PRO A 46 6.19 4.46 8.78
CA PRO A 46 5.56 5.60 8.11
C PRO A 46 5.70 6.87 8.97
N ILE A 47 6.01 7.99 8.34
CA ILE A 47 6.15 9.30 9.02
C ILE A 47 4.82 10.04 9.16
N MET A 48 3.78 9.56 8.50
CA MET A 48 2.42 10.09 8.56
C MET A 48 1.41 8.98 8.30
N THR A 49 0.17 9.24 8.63
CA THR A 49 -0.94 8.34 8.38
C THR A 49 -1.35 8.35 6.91
N ASP A 50 -2.01 7.30 6.43
CA ASP A 50 -2.51 7.26 5.05
C ASP A 50 -3.52 8.36 4.77
N VAL A 51 -4.31 8.77 5.79
CA VAL A 51 -5.26 9.89 5.66
C VAL A 51 -4.53 11.22 5.50
N GLU A 52 -3.45 11.43 6.26
CA GLU A 52 -2.60 12.62 6.07
C GLU A 52 -1.92 12.58 4.70
N TYR A 53 -1.50 11.40 4.26
CA TYR A 53 -0.93 11.20 2.94
C TYR A 53 -1.96 11.45 1.83
N ASP A 54 -3.14 10.84 1.92
CA ASP A 54 -4.22 11.01 0.94
C ASP A 54 -4.66 12.48 0.85
N ALA A 55 -4.77 13.18 1.99
CA ALA A 55 -5.10 14.61 2.01
C ALA A 55 -4.03 15.47 1.32
N LEU A 56 -2.73 15.15 1.52
CA LEU A 56 -1.64 15.84 0.85
C LEU A 56 -1.63 15.53 -0.66
N GLU A 57 -1.92 14.28 -1.04
CA GLU A 57 -2.00 13.87 -2.44
C GLU A 57 -3.19 14.51 -3.16
N GLU A 58 -4.35 14.61 -2.50
CA GLU A 58 -5.52 15.32 -3.04
C GLU A 58 -5.26 16.81 -3.21
N GLU A 59 -4.64 17.46 -2.22
CA GLU A 59 -4.27 18.88 -2.32
C GLU A 59 -3.24 19.11 -3.43
N LEU A 60 -2.25 18.22 -3.56
CA LEU A 60 -1.29 18.28 -4.66
C LEU A 60 -1.98 18.15 -6.02
N ARG A 61 -2.91 17.19 -6.14
CA ARG A 61 -3.71 16.95 -7.36
C ARG A 61 -4.60 18.15 -7.71
N ALA A 62 -5.12 18.85 -6.71
CA ALA A 62 -5.92 20.05 -6.92
C ALA A 62 -5.10 21.23 -7.45
N LEU A 63 -3.81 21.33 -7.06
CA LEU A 63 -2.90 22.40 -7.50
C LEU A 63 -2.16 22.06 -8.80
N ASP A 64 -1.82 20.81 -9.01
CA ASP A 64 -1.14 20.31 -10.21
C ASP A 64 -1.56 18.86 -10.52
N PRO A 65 -2.65 18.66 -11.30
CA PRO A 65 -3.15 17.33 -11.63
C PRO A 65 -2.18 16.46 -12.41
N GLU A 66 -1.24 17.07 -13.14
CA GLU A 66 -0.23 16.39 -13.97
C GLU A 66 1.11 16.23 -13.26
N ASP A 67 1.18 16.52 -11.94
CA ASP A 67 2.41 16.38 -11.17
C ASP A 67 2.98 14.96 -11.28
N GLU A 68 4.26 14.86 -11.62
CA GLU A 68 4.97 13.58 -11.80
C GLU A 68 4.91 12.70 -10.53
N ILE A 69 4.84 13.30 -9.34
CA ILE A 69 4.77 12.57 -8.06
C ILE A 69 3.44 11.84 -7.90
N LEU A 70 2.33 12.41 -8.41
CA LEU A 70 1.00 11.78 -8.41
C LEU A 70 0.94 10.57 -9.34
N ASN A 71 1.66 10.64 -10.44
CA ASN A 71 1.69 9.60 -11.47
C ASN A 71 2.78 8.56 -11.23
N SER A 72 3.72 8.82 -10.29
CA SER A 72 4.76 7.86 -9.93
C SER A 72 4.21 6.73 -9.05
N VAL A 73 4.51 5.50 -9.45
CA VAL A 73 4.22 4.30 -8.66
C VAL A 73 5.40 4.03 -7.73
N GLY A 74 5.13 3.95 -6.42
CA GLY A 74 6.19 3.77 -5.42
C GLY A 74 6.82 5.12 -5.00
N ALA A 75 8.02 5.07 -4.44
CA ALA A 75 8.80 6.25 -4.07
C ALA A 75 10.07 6.36 -4.90
N PRO A 76 10.49 7.57 -5.31
CA PRO A 76 11.79 7.76 -5.91
C PRO A 76 12.89 7.35 -4.95
N VAL A 77 13.93 6.72 -5.49
CA VAL A 77 15.08 6.25 -4.71
C VAL A 77 15.83 7.42 -4.09
N SER A 78 16.16 7.33 -2.79
CA SER A 78 16.89 8.40 -2.08
C SER A 78 18.25 8.69 -2.73
N PRO A 79 18.62 9.97 -2.91
CA PRO A 79 19.96 10.31 -3.39
C PRO A 79 21.09 9.85 -2.47
N GLU A 80 20.81 9.65 -1.20
CA GLU A 80 21.75 9.21 -0.17
C GLU A 80 21.72 7.69 0.07
N GLY A 81 20.88 6.96 -0.71
CA GLY A 81 20.77 5.50 -0.65
C GLY A 81 22.11 4.84 -0.96
N ILE A 82 22.31 3.72 -0.28
CA ILE A 82 23.56 2.97 -0.25
C ILE A 82 23.69 2.04 -1.44
N LEU A 83 22.54 1.70 -2.03
CA LEU A 83 22.42 0.90 -3.22
C LEU A 83 22.39 1.82 -4.44
N THR A 84 23.06 1.46 -5.49
CA THR A 84 23.08 2.24 -6.72
C THR A 84 21.70 2.23 -7.37
N LYS A 85 21.27 3.37 -7.90
CA LYS A 85 20.04 3.45 -8.69
C LYS A 85 20.19 2.69 -9.99
N ALA A 86 19.17 1.95 -10.35
CA ALA A 86 19.12 1.22 -11.60
C ALA A 86 17.76 1.44 -12.29
N LYS A 87 17.80 1.61 -13.61
CA LYS A 87 16.58 1.78 -14.41
C LYS A 87 16.02 0.42 -14.79
N HIS A 88 14.71 0.23 -14.64
CA HIS A 88 14.03 -0.97 -15.10
C HIS A 88 14.03 -1.08 -16.62
N ARG A 89 14.24 -2.29 -17.13
CA ARG A 89 14.11 -2.63 -18.57
C ARG A 89 12.64 -2.86 -18.94
N ILE A 90 11.82 -3.26 -17.95
CA ILE A 90 10.38 -3.44 -18.06
C ILE A 90 9.69 -2.60 -16.97
N PRO A 91 8.53 -1.96 -17.23
CA PRO A 91 7.87 -1.14 -16.23
C PRO A 91 7.35 -1.99 -15.06
N MET A 92 7.53 -1.50 -13.82
CA MET A 92 7.04 -2.13 -12.59
C MET A 92 5.79 -1.41 -12.08
N GLY A 93 4.70 -1.49 -12.87
CA GLY A 93 3.44 -0.80 -12.58
C GLY A 93 2.70 -1.31 -11.34
N SER A 94 1.70 -0.53 -10.89
CA SER A 94 0.70 -0.96 -9.90
C SER A 94 -0.55 -1.49 -10.57
N GLN A 95 -1.44 -2.08 -9.80
CA GLN A 95 -2.77 -2.53 -10.25
C GLN A 95 -3.87 -1.61 -9.69
N ALA A 96 -5.00 -1.54 -10.40
CA ALA A 96 -6.23 -1.04 -9.82
C ALA A 96 -6.67 -1.95 -8.66
N LYS A 97 -7.55 -1.46 -7.80
CA LYS A 97 -8.07 -2.26 -6.67
C LYS A 97 -9.59 -2.32 -6.71
N VAL A 98 -10.13 -3.43 -6.24
CA VAL A 98 -11.53 -3.65 -5.87
C VAL A 98 -11.58 -4.25 -4.47
N ASN A 99 -12.65 -4.04 -3.72
CA ASN A 99 -12.75 -4.47 -2.32
C ASN A 99 -14.00 -5.33 -2.08
N THR A 100 -14.99 -5.31 -2.97
CA THR A 100 -16.23 -6.08 -2.82
C THR A 100 -16.50 -6.97 -4.04
N HIS A 101 -17.39 -7.93 -3.89
CA HIS A 101 -17.85 -8.80 -4.98
C HIS A 101 -18.54 -7.97 -6.09
N GLU A 102 -19.30 -6.96 -5.71
CA GLU A 102 -19.99 -6.08 -6.64
C GLU A 102 -19.00 -5.26 -7.47
N GLU A 103 -17.99 -4.66 -6.82
CA GLU A 103 -16.92 -3.92 -7.51
C GLU A 103 -16.14 -4.83 -8.47
N PHE A 104 -15.89 -6.08 -8.06
CA PHE A 104 -15.22 -7.04 -8.94
C PHE A 104 -16.10 -7.47 -10.10
N ALA A 105 -17.39 -7.75 -9.88
CA ALA A 105 -18.33 -8.07 -10.95
C ALA A 105 -18.43 -6.93 -11.97
N GLU A 106 -18.53 -5.68 -11.49
CA GLU A 106 -18.53 -4.51 -12.37
C GLU A 106 -17.22 -4.37 -13.18
N TRP A 107 -16.07 -4.64 -12.53
CA TRP A 107 -14.78 -4.66 -13.20
C TRP A 107 -14.73 -5.74 -14.28
N TYR A 108 -15.22 -6.94 -13.99
CA TYR A 108 -15.25 -8.10 -14.88
C TYR A 108 -16.16 -7.86 -16.10
N ASP A 109 -17.38 -7.38 -15.87
CA ASP A 109 -18.38 -7.11 -16.91
C ASP A 109 -17.91 -5.99 -17.85
N LYS A 110 -17.36 -4.90 -17.31
CA LYS A 110 -16.79 -3.79 -18.10
C LYS A 110 -15.66 -4.23 -19.03
N ARG A 111 -15.09 -5.41 -18.84
CA ARG A 111 -14.01 -5.97 -19.65
C ARG A 111 -14.46 -7.11 -20.54
N GLY A 112 -15.76 -7.32 -20.64
CA GLY A 112 -16.35 -8.35 -21.48
C GLY A 112 -16.29 -9.76 -20.91
N GLY A 113 -15.86 -9.89 -19.64
CA GLY A 113 -15.76 -11.20 -18.99
C GLY A 113 -14.63 -12.08 -19.54
N GLY A 114 -14.79 -13.40 -19.42
CA GLY A 114 -13.84 -14.39 -19.92
C GLY A 114 -13.06 -15.08 -18.79
N ALA A 115 -12.08 -15.90 -19.17
CA ALA A 115 -11.24 -16.59 -18.20
C ALA A 115 -10.30 -15.61 -17.47
N VAL A 116 -10.04 -15.87 -16.21
CA VAL A 116 -9.22 -15.07 -15.31
C VAL A 116 -8.12 -15.94 -14.69
N HIS A 117 -6.90 -15.52 -14.80
CA HIS A 117 -5.81 -16.02 -13.98
C HIS A 117 -5.86 -15.31 -12.62
N ALA A 118 -6.18 -16.06 -11.58
CA ALA A 118 -6.29 -15.59 -10.20
C ALA A 118 -5.11 -16.09 -9.38
N SER A 119 -4.43 -15.21 -8.65
CA SER A 119 -3.30 -15.60 -7.80
C SER A 119 -3.34 -14.91 -6.45
N LEU A 120 -2.69 -15.48 -5.44
CA LEU A 120 -2.54 -14.82 -4.15
C LEU A 120 -1.78 -13.50 -4.32
N LYS A 121 -2.23 -12.50 -3.59
CA LYS A 121 -1.52 -11.21 -3.50
C LYS A 121 -0.64 -11.19 -2.26
N GLY A 122 0.63 -11.56 -2.43
CA GLY A 122 1.61 -11.54 -1.34
C GLY A 122 1.80 -10.14 -0.77
N ASP A 123 1.92 -10.05 0.54
CA ASP A 123 2.21 -8.80 1.25
C ASP A 123 3.72 -8.68 1.49
N GLY A 124 4.44 -8.36 0.42
CA GLY A 124 5.90 -8.26 0.38
C GLY A 124 6.40 -6.99 -0.30
N ALA A 125 7.55 -7.12 -0.95
CA ALA A 125 8.18 -6.09 -1.76
C ALA A 125 8.43 -6.60 -3.18
N SER A 126 7.99 -5.84 -4.18
CA SER A 126 8.21 -6.25 -5.57
C SER A 126 9.62 -5.91 -6.05
N ALA A 127 10.20 -6.80 -6.85
CA ALA A 127 11.46 -6.63 -7.55
C ALA A 127 11.40 -7.23 -8.96
N ALA A 128 12.37 -6.88 -9.81
CA ALA A 128 12.58 -7.51 -11.11
C ALA A 128 13.97 -8.12 -11.17
N ALA A 129 14.03 -9.41 -11.51
CA ALA A 129 15.28 -10.12 -11.78
C ALA A 129 15.52 -10.20 -13.29
N TYR A 130 16.68 -9.78 -13.73
CA TYR A 130 17.09 -9.76 -15.12
C TYR A 130 18.12 -10.85 -15.39
N TYR A 131 17.86 -11.65 -16.42
CA TYR A 131 18.73 -12.74 -16.85
C TYR A 131 19.24 -12.47 -18.26
N VAL A 132 20.51 -12.79 -18.49
CA VAL A 132 21.15 -12.71 -19.81
C VAL A 132 21.97 -14.00 -20.03
N GLY A 133 21.67 -14.70 -21.11
CA GLY A 133 22.34 -15.97 -21.42
C GLY A 133 22.24 -16.99 -20.29
N GLY A 134 21.09 -17.09 -19.67
CA GLY A 134 20.81 -18.00 -18.56
C GLY A 134 21.34 -17.53 -17.19
N LYS A 135 22.11 -16.44 -17.09
CA LYS A 135 22.72 -15.99 -15.83
C LYS A 135 21.95 -14.82 -15.25
N LEU A 136 21.75 -14.84 -13.92
CA LEU A 136 21.25 -13.68 -13.19
C LEU A 136 22.26 -12.54 -13.32
N GLU A 137 21.84 -11.46 -13.97
CA GLU A 137 22.68 -10.28 -14.18
C GLU A 137 22.40 -9.21 -13.11
N GLN A 138 21.11 -8.94 -12.85
CA GLN A 138 20.73 -7.85 -11.98
C GLN A 138 19.37 -8.10 -11.32
N VAL A 139 19.20 -7.62 -10.09
CA VAL A 139 17.91 -7.55 -9.42
C VAL A 139 17.66 -6.12 -8.96
N ILE A 140 16.52 -5.54 -9.36
CA ILE A 140 16.19 -4.16 -9.09
C ILE A 140 14.89 -4.15 -8.27
N SER A 141 14.87 -3.46 -7.13
CA SER A 141 13.64 -3.21 -6.35
C SER A 141 12.67 -2.37 -7.17
N ARG A 142 11.35 -2.45 -6.92
CA ARG A 142 10.34 -1.74 -7.70
C ARG A 142 10.61 -0.23 -7.82
N GLY A 143 11.02 0.43 -6.72
CA GLY A 143 11.19 1.87 -6.68
C GLY A 143 9.91 2.62 -7.07
N ASP A 144 10.02 3.56 -8.00
CA ASP A 144 8.90 4.29 -8.59
C ASP A 144 8.24 3.59 -9.80
N GLY A 145 8.70 2.39 -10.11
CA GLY A 145 8.26 1.61 -11.27
C GLY A 145 9.13 1.79 -12.53
N SER A 146 9.92 2.85 -12.61
CA SER A 146 10.87 3.13 -13.69
C SER A 146 12.32 3.01 -13.22
N VAL A 147 12.60 3.43 -11.99
CA VAL A 147 13.91 3.39 -11.35
C VAL A 147 13.76 2.79 -9.95
N GLY A 148 14.57 1.79 -9.65
CA GLY A 148 14.66 1.17 -8.35
C GLY A 148 16.09 1.17 -7.81
N GLU A 149 16.34 0.42 -6.75
CA GLU A 149 17.66 0.16 -6.22
C GLU A 149 18.19 -1.19 -6.74
N ASP A 150 19.44 -1.22 -7.12
CA ASP A 150 20.15 -2.46 -7.42
C ASP A 150 20.40 -3.22 -6.13
N ILE A 151 19.64 -4.28 -5.93
CA ILE A 151 19.71 -5.15 -4.75
C ILE A 151 20.38 -6.49 -5.04
N THR A 152 21.06 -6.62 -6.18
CA THR A 152 21.64 -7.87 -6.67
C THR A 152 22.50 -8.56 -5.61
N ALA A 153 23.38 -7.81 -4.93
CA ALA A 153 24.26 -8.36 -3.89
C ALA A 153 23.51 -8.98 -2.69
N ASN A 154 22.30 -8.53 -2.41
CA ASN A 154 21.43 -9.10 -1.40
C ASN A 154 20.59 -10.24 -1.98
N ALA A 155 20.07 -10.03 -3.20
CA ALA A 155 19.14 -10.93 -3.85
C ALA A 155 19.74 -12.31 -4.16
N ILE A 156 21.02 -12.41 -4.46
CA ILE A 156 21.69 -13.70 -4.65
C ILE A 156 21.62 -14.63 -3.42
N LYS A 157 21.23 -14.10 -2.27
CA LYS A 157 21.02 -14.85 -1.02
C LYS A 157 19.55 -15.22 -0.77
N PHE A 158 18.62 -14.69 -1.58
CA PHE A 158 17.19 -14.94 -1.40
C PHE A 158 16.86 -16.40 -1.71
N LYS A 159 15.97 -16.98 -0.93
CA LYS A 159 15.45 -18.31 -1.17
C LYS A 159 14.58 -18.33 -2.43
N GLY A 160 14.79 -19.31 -3.28
CA GLY A 160 13.99 -19.49 -4.49
C GLY A 160 14.37 -18.58 -5.67
N LEU A 161 15.46 -17.80 -5.57
CA LEU A 161 16.01 -17.06 -6.71
C LEU A 161 17.14 -17.88 -7.38
N PRO A 162 16.90 -18.47 -8.55
CA PRO A 162 17.93 -19.27 -9.22
C PRO A 162 19.04 -18.37 -9.78
N PRO A 163 20.32 -18.69 -9.56
CA PRO A 163 21.44 -17.94 -10.13
C PRO A 163 21.62 -18.21 -11.64
N ARG A 164 21.04 -19.29 -12.12
CA ARG A 164 20.99 -19.68 -13.53
C ARG A 164 19.62 -20.24 -13.87
N VAL A 165 19.18 -19.95 -15.10
CA VAL A 165 17.88 -20.37 -15.62
C VAL A 165 18.04 -20.84 -17.05
N GLU A 166 17.58 -22.05 -17.32
CA GLU A 166 17.54 -22.64 -18.65
C GLU A 166 16.09 -23.02 -18.99
N ARG A 167 15.75 -22.95 -20.26
CA ARG A 167 14.46 -23.42 -20.77
C ARG A 167 14.45 -24.96 -20.81
N GLU A 168 13.28 -25.54 -20.98
CA GLU A 168 13.10 -27.00 -21.03
C GLU A 168 13.93 -27.68 -22.13
N ASP A 169 14.20 -27.00 -23.22
CA ASP A 169 15.06 -27.46 -24.32
C ASP A 169 16.55 -27.31 -24.04
N GLY A 170 16.94 -26.83 -22.84
CA GLY A 170 18.32 -26.58 -22.43
C GLY A 170 18.90 -25.27 -22.96
N SER A 171 18.12 -24.45 -23.69
CA SER A 171 18.57 -23.14 -24.12
C SER A 171 18.63 -22.15 -22.94
N PRO A 172 19.58 -21.22 -22.92
CA PRO A 172 19.67 -20.23 -21.84
C PRO A 172 18.52 -19.24 -21.91
N PHE A 173 17.90 -18.90 -20.76
CA PHE A 173 16.87 -17.89 -20.66
C PHE A 173 17.49 -16.49 -20.67
N SER A 174 16.93 -15.59 -21.49
CA SER A 174 17.18 -14.15 -21.42
C SER A 174 15.85 -13.41 -21.29
N GLY A 175 15.79 -12.47 -20.34
CA GLY A 175 14.55 -11.76 -20.07
C GLY A 175 14.48 -11.21 -18.66
N ALA A 176 13.25 -10.92 -18.22
CA ALA A 176 12.97 -10.37 -16.90
C ALA A 176 11.87 -11.17 -16.17
N VAL A 177 12.07 -11.43 -14.89
CA VAL A 177 11.08 -12.06 -14.01
C VAL A 177 10.68 -11.08 -12.92
N ARG A 178 9.36 -10.79 -12.80
CA ARG A 178 8.85 -10.01 -11.70
C ARG A 178 8.60 -10.89 -10.49
N LEU A 179 9.09 -10.42 -9.36
CA LEU A 179 9.15 -11.16 -8.11
C LEU A 179 8.44 -10.38 -7.00
N GLU A 180 7.77 -11.10 -6.12
CA GLU A 180 7.43 -10.62 -4.80
C GLU A 180 8.40 -11.20 -3.78
N VAL A 181 9.09 -10.34 -3.05
CA VAL A 181 10.07 -10.70 -2.02
C VAL A 181 9.36 -10.67 -0.68
N ILE A 182 9.32 -11.81 0.00
CA ILE A 182 8.53 -12.03 1.21
C ILE A 182 9.42 -12.53 2.34
N LEU A 183 9.20 -11.99 3.54
CA LEU A 183 9.66 -12.58 4.78
C LEU A 183 8.54 -13.49 5.31
N THR A 184 8.74 -14.81 5.26
CA THR A 184 7.75 -15.76 5.76
C THR A 184 7.58 -15.68 7.28
N LEU A 185 6.47 -16.18 7.81
CA LEU A 185 6.19 -16.16 9.25
C LEU A 185 7.24 -16.95 10.05
N ASP A 186 7.69 -18.08 9.51
CA ASP A 186 8.76 -18.89 10.13
C ASP A 186 10.10 -18.15 10.18
N ASP A 187 10.44 -17.42 9.12
CA ASP A 187 11.67 -16.66 9.04
C ASP A 187 11.58 -15.33 9.81
N TRP A 188 10.39 -14.74 9.88
CA TRP A 188 10.13 -13.58 10.72
C TRP A 188 10.40 -13.89 12.21
N GLY A 189 9.99 -15.06 12.67
CA GLY A 189 10.29 -15.54 14.03
C GLY A 189 11.78 -15.67 14.34
N LYS A 190 12.67 -15.72 13.35
CA LYS A 190 14.14 -15.79 13.51
C LYS A 190 14.81 -14.42 13.61
N VAL A 191 14.10 -13.35 13.26
CA VAL A 191 14.58 -11.97 13.40
C VAL A 191 14.06 -11.41 14.71
N ASP A 192 14.83 -10.52 15.34
CA ASP A 192 14.44 -9.89 16.60
C ASP A 192 13.02 -9.27 16.53
N PRO A 193 12.03 -9.79 17.28
CA PRO A 193 10.64 -9.34 17.21
C PRO A 193 10.44 -7.88 17.66
N GLN A 194 11.43 -7.29 18.37
CA GLN A 194 11.36 -5.89 18.79
C GLN A 194 11.62 -4.90 17.65
N ARG A 195 12.16 -5.36 16.51
CA ARG A 195 12.52 -4.50 15.39
C ARG A 195 11.37 -4.13 14.46
N SER A 196 10.40 -5.01 14.29
CA SER A 196 9.18 -4.68 13.53
C SER A 196 8.06 -5.67 13.85
N LYS A 197 6.86 -5.14 14.09
CA LYS A 197 5.62 -5.93 14.26
C LYS A 197 5.00 -6.37 12.92
N ASN A 198 5.59 -5.98 11.80
CA ASN A 198 5.08 -6.23 10.47
C ASN A 198 6.16 -6.90 9.60
N PRO A 199 5.96 -8.16 9.15
CA PRO A 199 6.93 -8.89 8.34
C PRO A 199 7.21 -8.22 6.98
N ARG A 200 6.24 -7.53 6.36
CA ARG A 200 6.45 -6.76 5.13
C ARG A 200 7.47 -5.65 5.32
N ASN A 201 7.28 -4.80 6.35
CA ASN A 201 8.18 -3.68 6.61
C ASN A 201 9.59 -4.16 6.95
N LEU A 202 9.68 -5.23 7.75
CA LEU A 202 10.96 -5.84 8.08
C LEU A 202 11.64 -6.45 6.83
N GLY A 203 10.89 -7.14 6.00
CA GLY A 203 11.37 -7.71 4.73
C GLY A 203 11.91 -6.63 3.79
N ASN A 204 11.20 -5.52 3.64
CA ASN A 204 11.66 -4.35 2.88
C ASN A 204 12.98 -3.80 3.44
N GLY A 205 13.06 -3.61 4.77
CA GLY A 205 14.26 -3.15 5.42
C GLY A 205 15.45 -4.12 5.23
N ILE A 206 15.22 -5.44 5.29
CA ILE A 206 16.25 -6.46 5.04
C ILE A 206 16.73 -6.41 3.59
N MET A 207 15.80 -6.31 2.64
CA MET A 207 16.10 -6.25 1.22
C MET A 207 17.07 -5.13 0.87
N GLY A 208 16.92 -3.96 1.50
CA GLY A 208 17.76 -2.76 1.28
C GLY A 208 19.00 -2.65 2.19
N ARG A 209 19.37 -3.66 2.97
CA ARG A 209 20.51 -3.56 3.90
C ARG A 209 21.86 -3.53 3.17
N LYS A 210 22.73 -2.58 3.55
CA LYS A 210 24.11 -2.43 3.02
C LYS A 210 24.95 -3.70 3.08
N ASN A 211 24.87 -4.36 4.22
CA ASN A 211 25.73 -5.50 4.54
C ASN A 211 25.11 -6.85 4.15
N GLY A 212 23.91 -6.82 3.56
CA GLY A 212 23.14 -8.02 3.21
C GLY A 212 22.87 -8.95 4.39
N LYS A 213 22.85 -8.39 5.62
CA LYS A 213 22.52 -9.16 6.81
C LYS A 213 21.06 -9.61 6.74
N ASP A 214 20.82 -10.87 7.08
CA ASP A 214 19.51 -11.53 7.11
C ASP A 214 18.83 -11.69 5.72
N SER A 215 19.47 -11.29 4.61
CA SER A 215 18.90 -11.42 3.26
C SER A 215 18.55 -12.87 2.89
N HIS A 216 19.24 -13.86 3.46
CA HIS A 216 18.97 -15.29 3.28
C HIS A 216 17.63 -15.75 3.90
N LEU A 217 16.96 -14.90 4.70
CA LEU A 217 15.64 -15.16 5.27
C LEU A 217 14.51 -14.77 4.31
N LEU A 218 14.81 -13.95 3.29
CA LEU A 218 13.83 -13.55 2.29
C LEU A 218 13.59 -14.65 1.26
N SER A 219 12.33 -14.87 0.91
CA SER A 219 11.89 -15.80 -0.13
C SER A 219 11.33 -15.02 -1.31
N VAL A 220 11.53 -15.51 -2.53
CA VAL A 220 10.96 -14.90 -3.73
C VAL A 220 9.89 -15.78 -4.33
N PHE A 221 8.82 -15.12 -4.81
CA PHE A 221 7.74 -15.75 -5.57
C PHE A 221 7.57 -15.00 -6.88
N ALA A 222 7.72 -15.70 -7.99
CA ALA A 222 7.51 -15.12 -9.30
C ALA A 222 6.01 -14.91 -9.59
N PHE A 223 5.66 -13.82 -10.26
CA PHE A 223 4.27 -13.54 -10.63
C PHE A 223 4.09 -13.02 -12.06
N ASP A 224 5.18 -12.77 -12.78
CA ASP A 224 5.14 -12.41 -14.20
C ASP A 224 6.51 -12.59 -14.86
N VAL A 225 6.52 -12.81 -16.18
CA VAL A 225 7.73 -13.01 -16.98
C VAL A 225 7.65 -12.24 -18.29
N HIS A 226 8.77 -11.66 -18.66
CA HIS A 226 9.06 -11.19 -20.00
C HIS A 226 10.24 -12.00 -20.56
N ASP A 227 10.01 -12.81 -21.58
CA ASP A 227 11.04 -13.59 -22.27
C ASP A 227 11.41 -12.86 -23.56
N ASP A 228 12.69 -12.60 -23.79
CA ASP A 228 13.15 -11.84 -24.95
C ASP A 228 12.95 -12.61 -26.26
N GLU A 229 12.76 -13.93 -26.21
CA GLU A 229 12.65 -14.82 -27.37
C GLU A 229 11.26 -15.46 -27.52
N ARG A 230 10.36 -15.31 -26.52
CA ARG A 230 9.05 -15.96 -26.49
C ARG A 230 7.93 -14.97 -26.20
N THR A 231 6.85 -15.08 -26.96
CA THR A 231 5.56 -14.44 -26.68
C THR A 231 4.60 -15.44 -26.05
N PHE A 232 3.64 -14.95 -25.28
CA PHE A 232 2.62 -15.75 -24.62
C PHE A 232 1.24 -15.32 -25.09
N GLU A 233 0.30 -16.26 -25.10
CA GLU A 233 -1.11 -15.98 -25.42
C GLU A 233 -1.92 -15.70 -24.15
N THR A 234 -1.56 -16.37 -23.03
CA THR A 234 -2.29 -16.28 -21.78
C THR A 234 -1.39 -15.99 -20.57
N GLU A 235 -1.96 -15.48 -19.48
CA GLU A 235 -1.27 -15.37 -18.18
C GLU A 235 -0.96 -16.76 -17.61
N THR A 236 -1.85 -17.72 -17.85
CA THR A 236 -1.64 -19.12 -17.46
C THR A 236 -0.40 -19.71 -18.14
N ASP A 237 -0.14 -19.38 -19.40
CA ASP A 237 1.07 -19.84 -20.11
C ASP A 237 2.34 -19.21 -19.54
N LYS A 238 2.28 -17.95 -19.13
CA LYS A 238 3.39 -17.30 -18.41
C LYS A 238 3.71 -18.02 -17.10
N SER A 239 2.68 -18.38 -16.33
CA SER A 239 2.84 -19.10 -15.06
C SER A 239 3.47 -20.47 -15.28
N LYS A 240 2.98 -21.25 -16.22
CA LYS A 240 3.58 -22.54 -16.60
C LYS A 240 5.03 -22.40 -17.06
N HIS A 241 5.34 -21.35 -17.83
CA HIS A 241 6.69 -21.08 -18.25
C HIS A 241 7.62 -20.76 -17.06
N LEU A 242 7.17 -19.96 -16.10
CA LEU A 242 7.91 -19.69 -14.88
C LEU A 242 8.18 -20.95 -14.04
N GLU A 243 7.21 -21.86 -13.96
CA GLU A 243 7.41 -23.18 -13.31
C GLU A 243 8.47 -24.01 -14.04
N GLN A 244 8.44 -24.05 -15.37
CA GLN A 244 9.45 -24.74 -16.19
C GLN A 244 10.84 -24.12 -16.01
N LEU A 245 10.94 -22.80 -15.83
CA LEU A 245 12.18 -22.09 -15.53
C LEU A 245 12.66 -22.32 -14.09
N GLY A 246 11.91 -23.05 -13.25
CA GLY A 246 12.28 -23.41 -11.88
C GLY A 246 11.98 -22.35 -10.82
N PHE A 247 11.12 -21.37 -11.12
CA PHE A 247 10.70 -20.39 -10.14
C PHE A 247 9.56 -20.92 -9.26
N GLN A 248 9.58 -20.55 -7.98
CA GLN A 248 8.43 -20.68 -7.11
C GLN A 248 7.43 -19.57 -7.42
N LEU A 249 6.19 -19.94 -7.68
CA LEU A 249 5.12 -18.98 -7.97
C LEU A 249 4.27 -18.69 -6.73
N MET A 250 3.60 -17.52 -6.73
CA MET A 250 2.41 -17.35 -5.92
C MET A 250 1.36 -18.40 -6.33
N PRO A 251 0.74 -19.09 -5.36
CA PRO A 251 -0.37 -19.99 -5.67
C PRO A 251 -1.41 -19.30 -6.55
N TYR A 252 -1.80 -19.97 -7.62
CA TYR A 252 -2.74 -19.43 -8.61
C TYR A 252 -3.77 -20.48 -9.03
N ALA A 253 -4.85 -19.99 -9.64
CA ALA A 253 -5.87 -20.79 -10.26
C ALA A 253 -6.33 -20.15 -11.59
N HIS A 254 -6.81 -20.99 -12.51
CA HIS A 254 -7.51 -20.56 -13.71
C HIS A 254 -9.01 -20.58 -13.43
N CYS A 255 -9.66 -19.41 -13.46
CA CYS A 255 -11.07 -19.23 -13.23
C CYS A 255 -11.78 -19.03 -14.58
N GLU A 256 -12.63 -19.97 -15.00
CA GLU A 256 -13.28 -19.94 -16.31
C GLU A 256 -14.36 -18.84 -16.46
N ASN A 257 -14.92 -18.39 -15.33
CA ASN A 257 -16.03 -17.45 -15.29
C ASN A 257 -16.07 -16.67 -13.97
N LEU A 258 -17.01 -15.71 -13.87
CA LEU A 258 -17.18 -14.84 -12.69
C LEU A 258 -17.42 -15.64 -11.40
N GLN A 259 -18.25 -16.70 -11.43
CA GLN A 259 -18.52 -17.50 -10.24
C GLN A 259 -17.26 -18.20 -9.73
N ALA A 260 -16.46 -18.77 -10.63
CA ALA A 260 -15.18 -19.38 -10.27
C ALA A 260 -14.19 -18.36 -9.64
N CYS A 261 -14.25 -17.09 -10.06
CA CYS A 261 -13.48 -16.02 -9.43
C CYS A 261 -13.96 -15.74 -8.00
N PHE A 262 -15.28 -15.73 -7.78
CA PHE A 262 -15.85 -15.58 -6.44
C PHE A 262 -15.45 -16.72 -5.53
N ASP A 263 -15.63 -17.96 -6.00
CA ASP A 263 -15.31 -19.17 -5.24
C ASP A 263 -13.81 -19.18 -4.85
N TYR A 264 -12.92 -18.79 -5.77
CA TYR A 264 -11.50 -18.67 -5.50
C TYR A 264 -11.21 -17.61 -4.42
N TYR A 265 -11.79 -16.42 -4.56
CA TYR A 265 -11.56 -15.33 -3.59
C TYR A 265 -12.07 -15.70 -2.20
N ASP A 266 -13.27 -16.28 -2.10
CA ASP A 266 -13.86 -16.70 -0.83
C ASP A 266 -13.03 -17.81 -0.16
N GLU A 267 -12.48 -18.73 -0.95
CA GLU A 267 -11.54 -19.74 -0.45
C GLU A 267 -10.26 -19.09 0.08
N VAL A 268 -9.70 -18.11 -0.64
CA VAL A 268 -8.51 -17.35 -0.19
C VAL A 268 -8.80 -16.62 1.12
N VAL A 269 -9.97 -15.98 1.26
CA VAL A 269 -10.39 -15.32 2.51
C VAL A 269 -10.44 -16.32 3.66
N ARG A 270 -11.00 -17.51 3.41
CA ARG A 270 -11.18 -18.56 4.42
C ARG A 270 -9.85 -19.17 4.89
N THR A 271 -8.89 -19.35 3.97
CA THR A 271 -7.65 -20.09 4.23
C THR A 271 -6.44 -19.19 4.49
N ARG A 272 -6.57 -17.86 4.36
CA ARG A 272 -5.44 -16.92 4.49
C ARG A 272 -4.64 -17.02 5.80
N ALA A 273 -5.30 -17.40 6.90
CA ALA A 273 -4.65 -17.56 8.20
C ALA A 273 -3.74 -18.81 8.29
N GLU A 274 -3.88 -19.76 7.38
CA GLU A 274 -3.09 -20.99 7.31
C GLU A 274 -1.84 -20.82 6.44
N LEU A 275 -1.71 -19.70 5.73
CA LEU A 275 -0.58 -19.45 4.84
C LEU A 275 0.70 -19.15 5.62
N PRO A 276 1.87 -19.59 5.12
CA PRO A 276 3.14 -19.33 5.77
C PRO A 276 3.65 -17.88 5.59
N PHE A 277 2.87 -17.00 4.97
CA PHE A 277 3.16 -15.59 4.75
C PHE A 277 1.87 -14.78 4.66
N TRP A 278 1.99 -13.49 4.88
CA TRP A 278 0.85 -12.58 4.76
C TRP A 278 0.49 -12.29 3.31
N ILE A 279 -0.80 -12.15 3.08
CA ILE A 279 -1.40 -11.72 1.82
C ILE A 279 -2.39 -10.57 2.09
N ASP A 280 -2.55 -9.64 1.16
CA ASP A 280 -3.50 -8.53 1.26
C ASP A 280 -4.69 -8.65 0.30
N GLY A 281 -4.84 -9.82 -0.35
CA GLY A 281 -5.92 -10.13 -1.27
C GLY A 281 -5.56 -11.15 -2.32
N ALA A 282 -6.18 -11.01 -3.48
CA ALA A 282 -5.90 -11.78 -4.69
C ALA A 282 -5.61 -10.83 -5.87
N VAL A 283 -4.82 -11.28 -6.82
CA VAL A 283 -4.59 -10.60 -8.10
C VAL A 283 -5.39 -11.31 -9.17
N MET A 284 -6.27 -10.56 -9.84
CA MET A 284 -7.14 -11.04 -10.91
C MET A 284 -6.67 -10.43 -12.23
N LYS A 285 -6.34 -11.26 -13.20
CA LYS A 285 -5.90 -10.85 -14.53
C LYS A 285 -6.76 -11.57 -15.57
N LEU A 286 -7.31 -10.86 -16.55
CA LEU A 286 -7.88 -11.54 -17.70
C LEU A 286 -6.82 -12.47 -18.29
N ASP A 287 -7.17 -13.73 -18.51
CA ASP A 287 -6.16 -14.72 -18.91
C ASP A 287 -5.62 -14.48 -20.32
N ASP A 288 -6.48 -14.05 -21.25
CA ASP A 288 -6.09 -13.68 -22.63
C ASP A 288 -5.31 -12.36 -22.64
N LEU A 289 -4.05 -12.40 -23.07
CA LEU A 289 -3.16 -11.23 -23.11
C LEU A 289 -3.52 -10.24 -24.20
N ALA A 290 -4.12 -10.67 -25.31
CA ALA A 290 -4.59 -9.76 -26.34
C ALA A 290 -5.80 -8.96 -25.85
N VAL A 291 -6.71 -9.60 -25.13
CA VAL A 291 -7.84 -8.95 -24.47
C VAL A 291 -7.34 -7.99 -23.39
N GLN A 292 -6.39 -8.39 -22.54
CA GLN A 292 -5.78 -7.48 -21.56
C GLN A 292 -5.22 -6.22 -22.24
N ALA A 293 -4.43 -6.39 -23.30
CA ALA A 293 -3.78 -5.30 -24.03
C ALA A 293 -4.80 -4.35 -24.65
N SER A 294 -5.94 -4.87 -25.16
CA SER A 294 -7.00 -4.07 -25.77
C SER A 294 -7.64 -3.05 -24.82
N HIS A 295 -7.66 -3.34 -23.52
CA HIS A 295 -8.18 -2.43 -22.48
C HIS A 295 -7.23 -1.28 -22.16
N GLY A 296 -5.95 -1.41 -22.53
CA GLY A 296 -4.93 -0.39 -22.34
C GLY A 296 -4.52 -0.17 -20.88
N VAL A 297 -3.82 0.93 -20.66
CA VAL A 297 -3.23 1.31 -19.38
C VAL A 297 -3.69 2.72 -19.02
N THR A 298 -4.02 2.97 -17.75
CA THR A 298 -4.32 4.30 -17.22
C THR A 298 -3.47 4.56 -16.00
N SER A 299 -2.73 5.67 -15.98
CA SER A 299 -1.81 6.05 -14.89
C SER A 299 -0.87 4.88 -14.50
N GLY A 300 -0.26 4.23 -15.50
CA GLY A 300 0.64 3.09 -15.28
C GLY A 300 -0.04 1.80 -14.78
N ARG A 301 -1.38 1.74 -14.71
CA ARG A 301 -2.14 0.57 -14.25
C ARG A 301 -2.84 -0.12 -15.41
N PRO A 302 -2.48 -1.37 -15.74
CA PRO A 302 -3.19 -2.14 -16.77
C PRO A 302 -4.65 -2.36 -16.39
N LYS A 303 -5.58 -2.03 -17.28
CA LYS A 303 -7.02 -2.16 -17.01
C LYS A 303 -7.53 -3.61 -17.01
N GLY A 304 -6.85 -4.50 -17.73
CA GLY A 304 -7.15 -5.94 -17.74
C GLY A 304 -6.73 -6.69 -16.50
N GLN A 305 -6.22 -5.98 -15.48
CA GLN A 305 -5.79 -6.55 -14.21
C GLN A 305 -6.34 -5.74 -13.04
N THR A 306 -6.63 -6.41 -11.93
CA THR A 306 -7.04 -5.74 -10.69
C THR A 306 -6.56 -6.52 -9.47
N ALA A 307 -6.32 -5.82 -8.37
CA ALA A 307 -6.09 -6.43 -7.07
C ALA A 307 -7.42 -6.44 -6.31
N TRP A 308 -7.91 -7.62 -5.96
CA TRP A 308 -9.07 -7.77 -5.10
C TRP A 308 -8.59 -7.88 -3.65
N LYS A 309 -8.68 -6.75 -2.96
CA LYS A 309 -8.20 -6.66 -1.59
C LYS A 309 -9.23 -7.19 -0.60
N PHE A 310 -8.74 -7.71 0.52
CA PHE A 310 -9.65 -8.11 1.59
C PHE A 310 -10.41 -6.88 2.11
N ALA A 311 -11.65 -7.11 2.51
CA ALA A 311 -12.38 -6.14 3.29
C ALA A 311 -11.59 -5.83 4.56
N SER A 312 -11.47 -4.55 4.89
CA SER A 312 -10.79 -4.14 6.11
C SER A 312 -11.47 -4.78 7.32
N GLU A 313 -10.69 -5.45 8.16
CA GLU A 313 -11.21 -5.97 9.42
C GLU A 313 -11.71 -4.82 10.29
N GLY A 314 -12.86 -5.01 10.89
CA GLY A 314 -13.46 -4.01 11.75
C GLY A 314 -14.17 -4.63 12.94
N ALA A 315 -14.44 -3.80 13.93
CA ALA A 315 -15.18 -4.19 15.12
C ALA A 315 -16.14 -3.09 15.56
N GLN A 316 -17.15 -3.52 16.29
CA GLN A 316 -18.14 -2.65 16.86
C GLN A 316 -17.71 -2.24 18.28
N THR A 317 -17.85 -0.97 18.60
CA THR A 317 -17.48 -0.41 19.92
C THR A 317 -18.32 0.82 20.25
N VAL A 318 -18.26 1.31 21.50
CA VAL A 318 -18.99 2.49 21.95
C VAL A 318 -18.09 3.72 21.96
N LEU A 319 -18.52 4.80 21.32
CA LEU A 319 -17.83 6.08 21.31
C LEU A 319 -17.98 6.76 22.69
N LEU A 320 -16.87 6.85 23.42
CA LEU A 320 -16.85 7.40 24.80
C LEU A 320 -16.62 8.90 24.82
N SER A 321 -15.76 9.40 23.95
CA SER A 321 -15.39 10.81 23.85
C SER A 321 -14.72 11.12 22.52
N TYR A 322 -14.36 12.36 22.30
CA TYR A 322 -13.54 12.76 21.18
C TYR A 322 -12.42 13.70 21.62
N ALA A 323 -11.36 13.74 20.87
CA ALA A 323 -10.28 14.71 21.02
C ALA A 323 -10.08 15.48 19.73
N ILE A 324 -9.64 16.73 19.83
CA ILE A 324 -9.27 17.54 18.68
C ILE A 324 -7.76 17.68 18.68
N SER A 325 -7.11 17.30 17.59
CA SER A 325 -5.69 17.54 17.39
C SER A 325 -5.49 18.67 16.38
N GLY A 326 -4.49 19.51 16.63
CA GLY A 326 -4.07 20.59 15.72
C GLY A 326 -2.72 20.27 15.13
N GLY A 327 -2.65 20.12 13.81
CA GLY A 327 -1.39 19.98 13.10
C GLY A 327 -0.66 21.32 12.93
N HIS A 328 0.62 21.29 12.58
CA HIS A 328 1.43 22.49 12.27
C HIS A 328 0.89 23.31 11.08
N THR A 329 -0.02 22.74 10.30
CA THR A 329 -0.72 23.40 9.20
C THR A 329 -1.94 24.21 9.65
N GLY A 330 -2.31 24.14 10.94
CA GLY A 330 -3.50 24.78 11.48
C GLY A 330 -4.81 24.00 11.24
N VAL A 331 -4.74 22.81 10.63
CA VAL A 331 -5.91 21.95 10.44
C VAL A 331 -6.27 21.27 11.75
N LEU A 332 -7.54 21.36 12.15
CA LEU A 332 -8.08 20.65 13.30
C LEU A 332 -8.64 19.30 12.84
N VAL A 333 -8.19 18.23 13.47
CA VAL A 333 -8.60 16.85 13.16
C VAL A 333 -9.30 16.23 14.38
N PRO A 334 -10.60 15.88 14.26
CA PRO A 334 -11.32 15.18 15.32
C PRO A 334 -10.95 13.70 15.33
N THR A 335 -10.73 13.16 16.53
CA THR A 335 -10.39 11.75 16.78
C THR A 335 -11.37 11.16 17.78
N ALA A 336 -12.03 10.07 17.43
CA ALA A 336 -12.87 9.29 18.32
C ALA A 336 -12.04 8.56 19.38
N GLN A 337 -12.52 8.54 20.61
CA GLN A 337 -12.00 7.70 21.70
C GLN A 337 -13.14 6.77 22.14
N PHE A 338 -12.88 5.46 22.15
CA PHE A 338 -13.91 4.45 22.35
C PHE A 338 -13.41 3.29 23.25
N GLU A 339 -14.33 2.44 23.67
CA GLU A 339 -13.98 1.24 24.42
C GLU A 339 -12.98 0.41 23.61
N PRO A 340 -11.85 -0.04 24.22
CA PRO A 340 -10.85 -0.81 23.54
C PRO A 340 -11.43 -2.05 22.86
N VAL A 341 -11.08 -2.25 21.60
CA VAL A 341 -11.56 -3.36 20.77
C VAL A 341 -10.43 -3.96 19.96
N GLU A 342 -10.45 -5.27 19.78
CA GLU A 342 -9.46 -5.98 18.97
C GLU A 342 -9.81 -5.91 17.49
N ILE A 343 -8.88 -5.40 16.67
CA ILE A 343 -9.00 -5.37 15.21
C ILE A 343 -7.67 -5.81 14.61
N GLY A 344 -7.68 -6.88 13.83
CA GLY A 344 -6.48 -7.41 13.16
C GLY A 344 -5.34 -7.69 14.14
N GLY A 345 -5.63 -8.35 15.27
CA GLY A 345 -4.65 -8.75 16.27
C GLY A 345 -4.02 -7.60 17.08
N THR A 346 -4.61 -6.41 17.07
CA THR A 346 -4.16 -5.29 17.91
C THR A 346 -5.34 -4.61 18.60
N THR A 347 -5.13 -4.20 19.84
CA THR A 347 -6.12 -3.42 20.59
C THR A 347 -6.14 -1.99 20.10
N VAL A 348 -7.30 -1.51 19.70
CA VAL A 348 -7.56 -0.16 19.19
C VAL A 348 -8.53 0.54 20.13
N GLN A 349 -8.27 1.81 20.45
CA GLN A 349 -9.11 2.64 21.31
C GLN A 349 -9.29 4.07 20.78
N ASN A 350 -8.65 4.40 19.66
CA ASN A 350 -8.79 5.69 18.98
C ASN A 350 -8.94 5.46 17.49
N ALA A 351 -9.78 6.28 16.82
CA ALA A 351 -9.94 6.25 15.38
C ALA A 351 -10.18 7.65 14.84
N LEU A 352 -9.79 7.89 13.59
CA LEU A 352 -10.03 9.15 12.92
C LEU A 352 -11.52 9.33 12.62
N LEU A 353 -12.00 10.56 12.83
CA LEU A 353 -13.30 11.06 12.38
C LEU A 353 -13.15 11.95 11.14
N ASN A 354 -11.92 12.08 10.63
CA ASN A 354 -11.49 12.88 9.48
C ASN A 354 -11.73 14.39 9.66
N ASN A 355 -12.98 14.83 9.51
CA ASN A 355 -13.39 16.23 9.61
C ASN A 355 -14.85 16.33 10.08
N TRP A 356 -15.37 17.55 10.29
CA TRP A 356 -16.76 17.77 10.75
C TRP A 356 -17.80 17.45 9.68
N GLU A 357 -17.49 17.55 8.39
CA GLU A 357 -18.40 17.11 7.32
C GLU A 357 -18.63 15.60 7.38
N GLU A 358 -17.59 14.84 7.68
CA GLU A 358 -17.70 13.38 7.85
C GLU A 358 -18.47 13.01 9.14
N ILE A 359 -18.30 13.77 10.23
CA ILE A 359 -19.09 13.63 11.46
C ILE A 359 -20.56 13.87 11.17
N GLU A 360 -20.91 14.93 10.44
CA GLU A 360 -22.27 15.22 10.00
C GLU A 360 -22.83 14.15 9.07
N ARG A 361 -22.03 13.72 8.08
CA ARG A 361 -22.44 12.67 7.12
C ARG A 361 -22.75 11.35 7.80
N LEU A 362 -21.95 10.94 8.78
CA LEU A 362 -22.15 9.73 9.57
C LEU A 362 -23.23 9.93 10.65
N ASP A 363 -23.57 11.15 10.99
CA ASP A 363 -24.41 11.50 12.14
C ASP A 363 -23.90 10.81 13.40
N VAL A 364 -22.58 10.93 13.65
CA VAL A 364 -21.91 10.30 14.80
C VAL A 364 -21.89 11.21 16.01
N ALA A 365 -22.18 10.65 17.18
CA ALA A 365 -22.21 11.35 18.46
C ALA A 365 -21.60 10.50 19.57
N VAL A 366 -21.15 11.13 20.65
CA VAL A 366 -20.68 10.43 21.85
C VAL A 366 -21.82 9.60 22.45
N GLY A 367 -21.54 8.34 22.78
CA GLY A 367 -22.50 7.36 23.23
C GLY A 367 -22.99 6.42 22.12
N ASP A 368 -22.77 6.75 20.84
CA ASP A 368 -23.14 5.88 19.73
C ASP A 368 -22.34 4.58 19.72
N THR A 369 -22.95 3.51 19.24
CA THR A 369 -22.24 2.31 18.85
C THR A 369 -21.72 2.49 17.42
N ILE A 370 -20.41 2.55 17.27
CA ILE A 370 -19.71 2.80 16.02
C ILE A 370 -19.06 1.53 15.47
N TYR A 371 -18.91 1.47 14.16
CA TYR A 371 -18.09 0.44 13.51
C TYR A 371 -16.78 1.03 13.06
N VAL A 372 -15.70 0.45 13.58
CA VAL A 372 -14.33 0.91 13.34
C VAL A 372 -13.59 -0.13 12.51
N ILE A 373 -12.93 0.29 11.45
CA ILE A 373 -12.04 -0.55 10.65
C ILE A 373 -10.60 -0.05 10.75
N LYS A 374 -9.64 -0.91 10.44
CA LYS A 374 -8.29 -0.45 10.11
C LYS A 374 -8.21 -0.20 8.60
N ALA A 375 -8.18 1.05 8.21
CA ALA A 375 -7.92 1.41 6.83
C ALA A 375 -6.47 1.05 6.46
N ASN A 376 -6.29 0.32 5.36
CA ASN A 376 -5.00 -0.19 4.89
C ASN A 376 -4.20 -0.95 5.98
N ASP A 377 -4.91 -1.71 6.84
CA ASP A 377 -4.39 -2.55 7.93
C ASP A 377 -3.65 -1.81 9.06
N ILE A 378 -3.63 -0.48 9.05
CA ILE A 378 -2.83 0.33 9.99
C ILE A 378 -3.67 1.34 10.76
N ILE A 379 -4.52 2.13 10.08
CA ILE A 379 -5.16 3.32 10.67
C ILE A 379 -6.62 3.06 11.01
N PRO A 380 -6.98 3.15 12.30
CA PRO A 380 -8.37 3.04 12.70
C PRO A 380 -9.20 4.22 12.20
N LYS A 381 -10.33 3.93 11.56
CA LYS A 381 -11.30 4.90 11.04
C LYS A 381 -12.71 4.47 11.43
N VAL A 382 -13.52 5.43 11.86
CA VAL A 382 -14.97 5.22 12.03
C VAL A 382 -15.63 5.31 10.65
N ILE A 383 -16.37 4.28 10.25
CA ILE A 383 -17.00 4.23 8.93
C ILE A 383 -18.53 4.18 8.98
N GLU A 384 -19.10 3.81 10.13
CA GLU A 384 -20.53 3.63 10.28
C GLU A 384 -20.97 3.79 11.73
N VAL A 385 -22.20 4.26 11.94
CA VAL A 385 -22.89 4.25 13.22
C VAL A 385 -23.95 3.16 13.19
N ARG A 386 -23.80 2.16 14.06
CA ARG A 386 -24.66 0.96 14.14
C ARG A 386 -25.87 1.17 15.04
N ASP A 387 -25.72 1.91 16.15
CA ASP A 387 -26.78 2.20 17.09
C ASP A 387 -26.66 3.61 17.66
N ARG A 388 -27.80 4.26 17.89
CA ARG A 388 -27.92 5.64 18.32
C ARG A 388 -28.79 5.72 19.58
N PRO A 389 -28.19 5.63 20.78
CA PRO A 389 -28.94 5.71 22.03
C PRO A 389 -29.56 7.12 22.23
N PRO A 390 -30.68 7.23 22.92
CA PRO A 390 -31.36 8.53 23.16
C PRO A 390 -30.52 9.51 24.00
N THR A 391 -29.49 9.00 24.70
CA THR A 391 -28.61 9.77 25.58
C THR A 391 -27.31 10.24 24.87
N ARG A 392 -27.25 10.11 23.55
CA ARG A 392 -26.08 10.52 22.77
C ARG A 392 -25.84 12.01 22.80
N GLU A 393 -24.58 12.44 22.80
CA GLU A 393 -24.17 13.84 22.79
C GLU A 393 -23.49 14.20 21.46
N CYS A 394 -24.02 15.25 20.81
CA CYS A 394 -23.44 15.71 19.53
C CYS A 394 -21.99 16.17 19.70
N ILE A 395 -21.18 15.96 18.68
CA ILE A 395 -19.81 16.49 18.59
C ILE A 395 -19.90 17.87 17.94
N PRO A 396 -19.76 18.97 18.68
CA PRO A 396 -19.90 20.31 18.12
C PRO A 396 -18.70 20.67 17.24
N GLU A 397 -18.98 21.38 16.14
CA GLU A 397 -17.91 22.01 15.36
C GLU A 397 -17.35 23.21 16.13
N PRO A 398 -16.02 23.30 16.33
CA PRO A 398 -15.44 24.41 17.06
C PRO A 398 -15.50 25.69 16.22
N THR A 399 -15.92 26.79 16.85
CA THR A 399 -15.88 28.13 16.28
C THR A 399 -14.56 28.84 16.57
N GLU A 400 -13.86 28.38 17.61
CA GLU A 400 -12.56 28.89 18.03
C GLU A 400 -11.57 27.74 18.18
N CYS A 401 -10.32 27.98 17.83
CA CYS A 401 -9.26 27.00 17.95
C CYS A 401 -8.98 26.68 19.42
N PRO A 402 -9.09 25.42 19.86
CA PRO A 402 -8.90 25.05 21.26
C PRO A 402 -7.44 25.24 21.74
N PHE A 403 -6.49 25.49 20.83
CA PHE A 403 -5.09 25.67 21.17
C PHE A 403 -4.64 27.13 21.22
N CYS A 404 -5.20 28.01 20.39
CA CYS A 404 -4.75 29.41 20.32
C CYS A 404 -5.87 30.46 20.44
N GLY A 405 -7.15 30.04 20.50
CA GLY A 405 -8.30 30.92 20.59
C GLY A 405 -8.61 31.72 19.32
N GLY A 406 -7.95 31.41 18.20
CA GLY A 406 -8.24 32.05 16.92
C GLY A 406 -9.50 31.48 16.27
N ASP A 407 -10.12 32.25 15.37
CA ASP A 407 -11.31 31.83 14.64
C ASP A 407 -11.04 30.58 13.79
N VAL A 408 -11.99 29.66 13.78
CA VAL A 408 -11.98 28.44 12.97
C VAL A 408 -13.11 28.50 11.97
N GLY A 409 -12.84 28.09 10.74
CA GLY A 409 -13.84 27.99 9.68
C GLY A 409 -13.56 26.81 8.74
N ARG A 410 -14.60 26.34 8.07
CA ARG A 410 -14.46 25.33 7.03
C ARG A 410 -13.72 25.91 5.84
N ARG A 411 -12.78 25.15 5.31
CA ARG A 411 -12.09 25.52 4.07
C ARG A 411 -13.07 25.30 2.92
N THR A 412 -13.59 26.36 2.34
CA THR A 412 -14.36 26.27 1.08
C THR A 412 -13.36 26.04 -0.05
N ASN A 413 -13.45 24.90 -0.72
CA ASN A 413 -12.79 24.70 -2.01
C ASN A 413 -13.51 25.61 -3.01
N THR A 414 -12.96 26.78 -3.27
CA THR A 414 -13.34 27.65 -4.40
C THR A 414 -12.44 27.37 -5.58
#